data_0c453184005250268eb937f59f73c0c2
#
_entry.id   0c453184005250268eb937f59f73c0c2
#
_cell.length_a   1.000
_cell.length_b   1.000
_cell.length_c   1.000
_cell.angle_alpha   90.00
_cell.angle_beta   90.00
_cell.angle_gamma   90.00
#
_symmetry.space_group_name_H-M   'P 1'
#
loop_
_entity.id
_entity.type
_entity.pdbx_description
1 polymer ?
#
loop_
_entity_poly.entity_id
_entity_poly.type
_entity_poly.pdbx_seq_one_letter_code
_entity_poly.pdbx_strand_id
1 'polypeptide(L)'
;ASMGVYIFKWDVLKAYLEADERDPASENDFGKNVIPSMLSAGLRMYAYPFQGYWKDVGTVESLWEANMDLLAERPGLDLHDPCWRIYSVNPALPSHFVASQAKVSNSMVSEGCTIHGEVDTSVLFPGVSVAAGAVIRHSIIFPDAQIGAGAVIEKAIIGSRTVIEAGVSVGCAGGANDGVAVVGDDIVIPAGTTIPCRAMVES
;
A
#
# COMPACT_ATOMS: atom_id res chain seq x y z
N ALA A 1 -16.89 -11.65 -7.88
CA ALA A 1 -15.62 -12.21 -7.39
C ALA A 1 -15.74 -12.53 -5.90
N SER A 2 -14.95 -13.45 -5.38
CA SER A 2 -14.85 -13.71 -3.95
C SER A 2 -13.98 -12.65 -3.30
N MET A 3 -14.39 -12.18 -2.11
CA MET A 3 -13.59 -11.26 -1.30
C MET A 3 -12.56 -11.99 -0.42
N GLY A 4 -12.48 -13.32 -0.49
CA GLY A 4 -11.62 -14.11 0.38
C GLY A 4 -12.10 -14.22 1.83
N VAL A 5 -13.31 -13.78 2.12
CA VAL A 5 -13.88 -13.84 3.48
C VAL A 5 -14.95 -14.92 3.52
N TYR A 6 -14.77 -15.91 4.42
CA TYR A 6 -15.63 -17.07 4.51
C TYR A 6 -16.04 -17.38 5.94
N ILE A 7 -17.24 -17.92 6.11
CA ILE A 7 -17.74 -18.44 7.37
C ILE A 7 -18.17 -19.90 7.17
N PHE A 8 -17.55 -20.81 7.91
CA PHE A 8 -17.81 -22.23 7.83
C PHE A 8 -18.22 -22.82 9.18
N LYS A 9 -18.95 -23.94 9.12
CA LYS A 9 -19.00 -24.85 10.28
C LYS A 9 -17.66 -25.57 10.40
N TRP A 10 -17.06 -25.51 11.58
CA TRP A 10 -15.70 -26.04 11.80
C TRP A 10 -15.53 -27.50 11.39
N ASP A 11 -16.44 -28.39 11.80
CA ASP A 11 -16.34 -29.81 11.48
C ASP A 11 -16.35 -30.08 9.98
N VAL A 12 -17.13 -29.30 9.22
CA VAL A 12 -17.18 -29.41 7.76
C VAL A 12 -15.87 -28.91 7.16
N LEU A 13 -15.43 -27.72 7.55
CA LEU A 13 -14.20 -27.13 7.05
C LEU A 13 -13.00 -28.05 7.31
N LYS A 14 -12.86 -28.54 8.54
CA LYS A 14 -11.77 -29.42 8.94
C LYS A 14 -11.67 -30.65 8.04
N ALA A 15 -12.80 -31.31 7.80
CA ALA A 15 -12.83 -32.52 6.95
C ALA A 15 -12.35 -32.24 5.51
N TYR A 16 -12.74 -31.09 4.94
CA TYR A 16 -12.33 -30.72 3.59
C TYR A 16 -10.88 -30.26 3.52
N LEU A 17 -10.37 -29.54 4.53
CA LEU A 17 -8.95 -29.15 4.60
C LEU A 17 -8.05 -30.37 4.73
N GLU A 18 -8.41 -31.34 5.60
CA GLU A 18 -7.65 -32.59 5.75
C GLU A 18 -7.69 -33.46 4.48
N ALA A 19 -8.78 -33.43 3.72
CA ALA A 19 -8.88 -34.13 2.45
C ALA A 19 -8.03 -33.46 1.36
N ASP A 20 -8.09 -32.13 1.30
CA ASP A 20 -7.34 -31.30 0.36
C ASP A 20 -5.82 -31.41 0.57
N GLU A 21 -5.36 -31.43 1.83
CA GLU A 21 -3.95 -31.61 2.18
C GLU A 21 -3.39 -32.97 1.74
N ARG A 22 -4.25 -34.02 1.67
CA ARG A 22 -3.85 -35.35 1.22
C ARG A 22 -3.86 -35.53 -0.30
N ASP A 23 -4.43 -34.57 -1.02
CA ASP A 23 -4.48 -34.60 -2.49
C ASP A 23 -3.22 -33.94 -3.07
N PRO A 24 -2.29 -34.73 -3.64
CA PRO A 24 -1.07 -34.17 -4.22
C PRO A 24 -1.29 -33.32 -5.47
N ALA A 25 -2.50 -33.30 -6.03
CA ALA A 25 -2.88 -32.45 -7.16
C ALA A 25 -3.50 -31.12 -6.71
N SER A 26 -3.77 -30.95 -5.42
CA SER A 26 -4.32 -29.71 -4.88
C SER A 26 -3.27 -28.60 -4.81
N GLU A 27 -3.69 -27.38 -5.07
CA GLU A 27 -2.90 -26.16 -4.85
C GLU A 27 -3.10 -25.61 -3.41
N ASN A 28 -3.88 -26.28 -2.57
CA ASN A 28 -4.28 -25.85 -1.21
C ASN A 28 -4.95 -24.48 -1.20
N ASP A 29 -5.76 -24.20 -2.21
CA ASP A 29 -6.43 -22.92 -2.41
C ASP A 29 -7.94 -23.04 -2.17
N PHE A 30 -8.51 -22.11 -1.38
CA PHE A 30 -9.95 -22.12 -1.09
C PHE A 30 -10.79 -21.95 -2.34
N GLY A 31 -10.42 -21.08 -3.24
CA GLY A 31 -11.17 -20.77 -4.46
C GLY A 31 -11.05 -21.82 -5.55
N LYS A 32 -9.87 -22.48 -5.64
CA LYS A 32 -9.58 -23.45 -6.68
C LYS A 32 -9.92 -24.90 -6.26
N ASN A 33 -9.75 -25.24 -5.00
CA ASN A 33 -9.83 -26.61 -4.50
C ASN A 33 -10.96 -26.80 -3.48
N VAL A 34 -10.91 -26.14 -2.33
CA VAL A 34 -11.79 -26.42 -1.19
C VAL A 34 -13.24 -26.09 -1.49
N ILE A 35 -13.53 -24.85 -1.93
CA ILE A 35 -14.90 -24.40 -2.24
C ILE A 35 -15.52 -25.17 -3.41
N PRO A 36 -14.84 -25.37 -4.55
CA PRO A 36 -15.37 -26.22 -5.62
C PRO A 36 -15.66 -27.64 -5.20
N SER A 37 -14.81 -28.25 -4.36
CA SER A 37 -15.03 -29.58 -3.81
C SER A 37 -16.30 -29.64 -2.95
N MET A 38 -16.49 -28.66 -2.05
CA MET A 38 -17.72 -28.54 -1.23
C MET A 38 -18.97 -28.35 -2.08
N LEU A 39 -18.90 -27.54 -3.14
CA LEU A 39 -20.01 -27.33 -4.09
C LEU A 39 -20.35 -28.61 -4.84
N SER A 40 -19.34 -29.32 -5.33
CA SER A 40 -19.53 -30.60 -6.05
C SER A 40 -20.14 -31.68 -5.16
N ALA A 41 -19.86 -31.65 -3.86
CA ALA A 41 -20.47 -32.52 -2.86
C ALA A 41 -21.91 -32.12 -2.46
N GLY A 42 -22.45 -31.04 -3.06
CA GLY A 42 -23.81 -30.59 -2.81
C GLY A 42 -24.03 -29.94 -1.44
N LEU A 43 -22.97 -29.43 -0.81
CA LEU A 43 -23.12 -28.70 0.45
C LEU A 43 -23.90 -27.40 0.25
N ARG A 44 -24.69 -27.02 1.25
CA ARG A 44 -25.43 -25.75 1.25
C ARG A 44 -24.49 -24.60 1.45
N MET A 45 -24.20 -23.89 0.37
CA MET A 45 -23.35 -22.70 0.36
C MET A 45 -24.15 -21.48 -0.07
N TYR A 46 -23.87 -20.34 0.53
CA TYR A 46 -24.55 -19.09 0.27
C TYR A 46 -23.52 -18.00 -0.03
N ALA A 47 -23.81 -17.17 -1.03
CA ALA A 47 -23.05 -15.96 -1.31
C ALA A 47 -23.74 -14.78 -0.62
N TYR A 48 -22.96 -13.99 0.09
CA TYR A 48 -23.38 -12.72 0.67
C TYR A 48 -22.93 -11.57 -0.24
N PRO A 49 -23.83 -10.82 -0.88
CA PRO A 49 -23.45 -9.67 -1.70
C PRO A 49 -23.06 -8.51 -0.77
N PHE A 50 -21.77 -8.26 -0.66
CA PHE A 50 -21.23 -7.14 0.12
C PHE A 50 -21.50 -5.82 -0.61
N GLN A 51 -21.93 -4.80 0.17
CA GLN A 51 -22.12 -3.43 -0.29
C GLN A 51 -21.16 -2.54 0.50
N GLY A 52 -20.10 -2.07 -0.12
CA GLY A 52 -19.09 -1.23 0.53
C GLY A 52 -17.78 -1.21 -0.23
N TYR A 53 -16.80 -0.49 0.30
CA TYR A 53 -15.46 -0.45 -0.26
C TYR A 53 -14.74 -1.79 0.00
N TRP A 54 -14.23 -2.37 -1.06
CA TRP A 54 -13.35 -3.52 -1.02
C TRP A 54 -12.36 -3.42 -2.17
N LYS A 55 -11.08 -3.64 -1.88
CA LYS A 55 -10.01 -3.63 -2.87
C LYS A 55 -9.06 -4.79 -2.62
N ASP A 56 -8.72 -5.54 -3.65
CA ASP A 56 -7.66 -6.53 -3.63
C ASP A 56 -6.33 -5.81 -3.90
N VAL A 57 -5.38 -5.95 -2.98
CA VAL A 57 -4.05 -5.30 -3.05
C VAL A 57 -2.94 -6.29 -3.42
N GLY A 58 -3.27 -7.33 -4.16
CA GLY A 58 -2.35 -8.39 -4.58
C GLY A 58 -1.30 -7.97 -5.64
N THR A 59 -1.36 -6.75 -6.18
CA THR A 59 -0.36 -6.21 -7.11
C THR A 59 0.16 -4.86 -6.62
N VAL A 60 1.33 -4.44 -7.11
CA VAL A 60 1.91 -3.11 -6.81
C VAL A 60 0.95 -1.99 -7.20
N GLU A 61 0.37 -2.08 -8.38
CA GLU A 61 -0.58 -1.11 -8.88
C GLU A 61 -1.83 -1.03 -7.98
N SER A 62 -2.40 -2.16 -7.60
CA SER A 62 -3.60 -2.17 -6.75
C SER A 62 -3.31 -1.67 -5.33
N LEU A 63 -2.12 -1.92 -4.79
CA LEU A 63 -1.67 -1.33 -3.53
C LEU A 63 -1.56 0.19 -3.63
N TRP A 64 -0.94 0.68 -4.71
CA TRP A 64 -0.82 2.11 -4.97
C TRP A 64 -2.19 2.76 -5.13
N GLU A 65 -3.06 2.18 -5.96
CA GLU A 65 -4.43 2.67 -6.16
C GLU A 65 -5.23 2.72 -4.86
N ALA A 66 -5.14 1.67 -4.02
CA ALA A 66 -5.86 1.61 -2.75
C ALA A 66 -5.46 2.76 -1.80
N ASN A 67 -4.18 3.17 -1.82
CA ASN A 67 -3.73 4.33 -1.06
C ASN A 67 -4.21 5.65 -1.68
N MET A 68 -4.23 5.76 -3.01
CA MET A 68 -4.76 6.94 -3.70
C MET A 68 -6.28 7.08 -3.52
N ASP A 69 -7.02 5.97 -3.45
CA ASP A 69 -8.47 5.98 -3.16
C ASP A 69 -8.80 6.68 -1.83
N LEU A 70 -7.89 6.62 -0.83
CA LEU A 70 -8.05 7.31 0.46
C LEU A 70 -7.95 8.84 0.35
N LEU A 71 -7.32 9.34 -0.71
CA LEU A 71 -7.12 10.77 -0.95
C LEU A 71 -8.24 11.40 -1.80
N ALA A 72 -9.22 10.61 -2.22
CA ALA A 72 -10.37 11.11 -2.98
C ALA A 72 -11.22 12.07 -2.13
N GLU A 73 -11.91 13.04 -2.74
CA GLU A 73 -12.84 13.95 -2.03
C GLU A 73 -13.91 13.21 -1.21
N ARG A 74 -14.30 12.01 -1.67
CA ARG A 74 -15.23 11.12 -0.97
C ARG A 74 -14.65 9.72 -0.99
N PRO A 75 -13.74 9.42 -0.05
CA PRO A 75 -13.14 8.10 0.00
C PRO A 75 -14.19 7.04 0.32
N GLY A 76 -14.06 5.89 -0.31
CA GLY A 76 -14.94 4.75 -0.05
C GLY A 76 -14.75 4.15 1.35
N LEU A 77 -13.63 4.45 2.01
CA LEU A 77 -13.29 4.08 3.38
C LEU A 77 -12.90 5.35 4.16
N ASP A 78 -13.62 5.61 5.25
CA ASP A 78 -13.28 6.70 6.18
C ASP A 78 -12.38 6.18 7.30
N LEU A 79 -11.10 6.55 7.27
CA LEU A 79 -10.14 6.21 8.31
C LEU A 79 -10.32 7.03 9.60
N HIS A 80 -11.11 8.11 9.56
CA HIS A 80 -11.38 9.00 10.68
C HIS A 80 -12.69 8.70 11.41
N ASP A 81 -13.42 7.61 11.02
CA ASP A 81 -14.66 7.21 11.69
C ASP A 81 -14.41 6.87 13.17
N PRO A 82 -14.91 7.69 14.12
CA PRO A 82 -14.72 7.45 15.54
C PRO A 82 -15.47 6.21 16.04
N CYS A 83 -16.49 5.76 15.32
CA CYS A 83 -17.30 4.61 15.68
C CYS A 83 -16.66 3.29 15.23
N TRP A 84 -15.77 3.35 14.26
CA TRP A 84 -15.06 2.17 13.76
C TRP A 84 -13.56 2.42 13.66
N ARG A 85 -12.89 2.40 14.79
CA ARG A 85 -11.43 2.56 14.84
C ARG A 85 -10.71 1.35 14.24
N ILE A 86 -9.82 1.63 13.29
CA ILE A 86 -8.88 0.64 12.79
C ILE A 86 -7.65 0.69 13.70
N TYR A 87 -7.39 -0.42 14.40
CA TYR A 87 -6.23 -0.54 15.28
C TYR A 87 -5.02 -1.03 14.49
N SER A 88 -3.89 -0.36 14.70
CA SER A 88 -2.60 -0.70 14.10
C SER A 88 -1.49 -0.50 15.12
N VAL A 89 -0.27 -0.90 14.78
CA VAL A 89 0.91 -0.53 15.57
C VAL A 89 1.11 0.98 15.44
N ASN A 90 1.01 1.68 16.58
CA ASN A 90 1.28 3.11 16.64
C ASN A 90 2.68 3.31 17.26
N PRO A 91 3.66 3.87 16.52
CA PRO A 91 5.02 4.10 17.02
C PRO A 91 5.09 5.21 18.09
N ALA A 92 3.99 5.92 18.37
CA ALA A 92 3.93 7.01 19.34
C ALA A 92 5.00 8.08 19.10
N LEU A 93 5.12 8.53 17.87
CA LEU A 93 6.03 9.60 17.46
C LEU A 93 5.45 10.99 17.76
N PRO A 94 6.26 12.06 17.80
CA PRO A 94 5.76 13.43 17.94
C PRO A 94 4.89 13.82 16.74
N SER A 95 4.13 14.90 16.87
CA SER A 95 3.38 15.47 15.75
C SER A 95 4.29 15.72 14.55
N HIS A 96 3.74 15.59 13.36
CA HIS A 96 4.47 15.97 12.14
C HIS A 96 4.79 17.46 12.12
N PHE A 97 5.90 17.81 11.51
CA PHE A 97 6.36 19.19 11.34
C PHE A 97 6.38 19.57 9.85
N VAL A 98 5.74 20.69 9.51
CA VAL A 98 5.75 21.26 8.16
C VAL A 98 6.45 22.62 8.21
N ALA A 99 7.60 22.73 7.53
CA ALA A 99 8.38 23.96 7.50
C ALA A 99 7.68 25.09 6.74
N SER A 100 8.00 26.34 7.03
CA SER A 100 7.34 27.52 6.45
C SER A 100 7.44 27.62 4.92
N GLN A 101 8.44 27.01 4.31
CA GLN A 101 8.65 26.98 2.85
C GLN A 101 8.08 25.70 2.20
N ALA A 102 7.65 24.74 3.01
CA ALA A 102 7.10 23.49 2.50
C ALA A 102 5.67 23.70 1.95
N LYS A 103 5.29 22.84 1.01
CA LYS A 103 3.94 22.81 0.45
C LYS A 103 3.37 21.40 0.61
N VAL A 104 2.22 21.28 1.23
CA VAL A 104 1.51 20.01 1.35
C VAL A 104 0.09 20.20 0.86
N SER A 105 -0.32 19.39 -0.11
CA SER A 105 -1.67 19.40 -0.68
C SER A 105 -2.19 17.98 -0.87
N ASN A 106 -3.49 17.79 -0.68
CA ASN A 106 -4.22 16.53 -0.89
C ASN A 106 -3.47 15.27 -0.43
N SER A 107 -2.86 15.30 0.76
CA SER A 107 -1.94 14.23 1.20
C SER A 107 -2.23 13.79 2.63
N MET A 108 -2.01 12.52 2.91
CA MET A 108 -2.02 11.98 4.26
C MET A 108 -0.61 11.99 4.83
N VAL A 109 -0.43 12.63 5.97
CA VAL A 109 0.88 12.75 6.65
C VAL A 109 0.75 12.21 8.06
N SER A 110 1.47 11.13 8.34
CA SER A 110 1.48 10.50 9.65
C SER A 110 2.36 11.23 10.66
N GLU A 111 2.27 10.83 11.92
CA GLU A 111 3.09 11.36 13.01
C GLU A 111 4.60 11.17 12.79
N GLY A 112 5.41 12.02 13.39
CA GLY A 112 6.87 11.98 13.28
C GLY A 112 7.44 12.47 11.95
N CYS A 113 6.61 12.80 10.95
CA CYS A 113 7.13 13.31 9.68
C CYS A 113 7.72 14.71 9.80
N THR A 114 8.80 14.97 9.07
CA THR A 114 9.39 16.31 8.92
C THR A 114 9.43 16.71 7.46
N ILE A 115 8.71 17.78 7.08
CA ILE A 115 8.53 18.16 5.69
C ILE A 115 9.10 19.55 5.45
N HIS A 116 10.13 19.64 4.61
CA HIS A 116 10.74 20.89 4.13
C HIS A 116 10.55 21.09 2.62
N GLY A 117 10.06 20.09 1.89
CA GLY A 117 9.82 20.09 0.45
C GLY A 117 8.35 20.22 0.07
N GLU A 118 8.02 19.76 -1.13
CA GLU A 118 6.66 19.73 -1.68
C GLU A 118 6.11 18.31 -1.66
N VAL A 119 4.89 18.13 -1.16
CA VAL A 119 4.16 16.86 -1.11
C VAL A 119 2.76 17.09 -1.65
N ASP A 120 2.41 16.40 -2.70
CA ASP A 120 1.11 16.49 -3.34
C ASP A 120 0.53 15.12 -3.63
N THR A 121 -0.75 14.93 -3.34
CA THR A 121 -1.51 13.70 -3.62
C THR A 121 -0.72 12.44 -3.24
N SER A 122 -0.23 12.39 -2.00
CA SER A 122 0.69 11.35 -1.53
C SER A 122 0.37 10.89 -0.11
N VAL A 123 0.83 9.69 0.22
CA VAL A 123 0.68 9.10 1.56
C VAL A 123 2.06 8.94 2.19
N LEU A 124 2.31 9.66 3.30
CA LEU A 124 3.54 9.57 4.09
C LEU A 124 3.26 8.84 5.39
N PHE A 125 3.92 7.72 5.57
CA PHE A 125 3.88 6.92 6.79
C PHE A 125 4.72 7.53 7.92
N PRO A 126 4.64 7.00 9.15
CA PRO A 126 5.32 7.60 10.30
C PRO A 126 6.83 7.78 10.11
N GLY A 127 7.38 8.89 10.62
CA GLY A 127 8.82 9.13 10.67
C GLY A 127 9.48 9.58 9.36
N VAL A 128 8.71 9.77 8.28
CA VAL A 128 9.27 10.18 6.98
C VAL A 128 9.89 11.57 7.05
N SER A 129 11.08 11.71 6.47
CA SER A 129 11.79 13.00 6.33
C SER A 129 11.86 13.44 4.87
N VAL A 130 11.42 14.65 4.57
CA VAL A 130 11.44 15.26 3.23
C VAL A 130 12.27 16.53 3.27
N ALA A 131 13.44 16.51 2.64
CA ALA A 131 14.37 17.63 2.63
C ALA A 131 13.91 18.80 1.74
N ALA A 132 14.53 19.95 1.92
CA ALA A 132 14.22 21.15 1.15
C ALA A 132 14.44 20.96 -0.35
N GLY A 133 13.49 21.44 -1.17
CA GLY A 133 13.51 21.31 -2.62
C GLY A 133 13.13 19.93 -3.15
N ALA A 134 12.93 18.93 -2.28
CA ALA A 134 12.37 17.66 -2.71
C ALA A 134 10.91 17.79 -3.11
N VAL A 135 10.48 17.00 -4.09
CA VAL A 135 9.12 16.98 -4.63
C VAL A 135 8.59 15.56 -4.65
N ILE A 136 7.46 15.33 -4.00
CA ILE A 136 6.78 14.04 -3.94
C ILE A 136 5.37 14.20 -4.49
N ARG A 137 5.02 13.42 -5.51
CA ARG A 137 3.69 13.43 -6.13
C ARG A 137 3.17 12.02 -6.38
N HIS A 138 1.87 11.81 -6.13
CA HIS A 138 1.16 10.55 -6.40
C HIS A 138 1.91 9.32 -5.87
N SER A 139 2.52 9.44 -4.68
CA SER A 139 3.47 8.45 -4.18
C SER A 139 3.14 8.00 -2.76
N ILE A 140 3.65 6.82 -2.42
CA ILE A 140 3.54 6.23 -1.10
C ILE A 140 4.94 6.14 -0.52
N ILE A 141 5.15 6.73 0.64
CA ILE A 141 6.46 6.73 1.33
C ILE A 141 6.30 6.00 2.66
N PHE A 142 6.92 4.83 2.78
CA PHE A 142 6.83 3.97 3.94
C PHE A 142 7.64 4.50 5.14
N PRO A 143 7.45 3.91 6.35
CA PRO A 143 8.01 4.46 7.58
C PRO A 143 9.52 4.70 7.54
N ASP A 144 9.95 5.80 8.19
CA ASP A 144 11.34 6.18 8.41
C ASP A 144 12.17 6.39 7.12
N ALA A 145 11.52 6.49 5.96
CA ALA A 145 12.23 6.80 4.72
C ALA A 145 12.70 8.26 4.71
N GLN A 146 13.87 8.49 4.11
CA GLN A 146 14.52 9.79 4.03
C GLN A 146 14.63 10.23 2.57
N ILE A 147 14.02 11.37 2.24
CA ILE A 147 14.02 11.93 0.90
C ILE A 147 14.93 13.15 0.86
N GLY A 148 16.04 13.02 0.14
CA GLY A 148 17.12 14.01 0.05
C GLY A 148 16.76 15.28 -0.72
N ALA A 149 17.57 16.31 -0.55
CA ALA A 149 17.34 17.62 -1.14
C ALA A 149 17.24 17.57 -2.67
N GLY A 150 16.22 18.21 -3.25
CA GLY A 150 16.01 18.25 -4.69
C GLY A 150 15.65 16.90 -5.35
N ALA A 151 15.38 15.86 -4.57
CA ALA A 151 14.88 14.60 -5.12
C ALA A 151 13.46 14.75 -5.66
N VAL A 152 13.14 14.04 -6.73
CA VAL A 152 11.81 14.03 -7.36
C VAL A 152 11.26 12.62 -7.35
N ILE A 153 10.15 12.42 -6.63
CA ILE A 153 9.47 11.13 -6.51
C ILE A 153 8.09 11.28 -7.13
N GLU A 154 7.80 10.52 -8.15
CA GLU A 154 6.52 10.62 -8.85
C GLU A 154 5.97 9.25 -9.22
N LYS A 155 4.72 8.98 -8.81
CA LYS A 155 4.02 7.71 -9.02
C LYS A 155 4.89 6.52 -8.59
N ALA A 156 5.32 6.54 -7.34
CA ALA A 156 6.26 5.57 -6.79
C ALA A 156 5.85 5.08 -5.40
N ILE A 157 6.40 3.94 -5.03
CA ILE A 157 6.38 3.40 -3.66
C ILE A 157 7.82 3.33 -3.18
N ILE A 158 8.10 4.01 -2.06
CA ILE A 158 9.41 3.99 -1.41
C ILE A 158 9.30 3.20 -0.11
N GLY A 159 10.09 2.18 0.04
CA GLY A 159 10.12 1.26 1.18
C GLY A 159 10.61 1.90 2.48
N SER A 160 10.40 1.16 3.56
CA SER A 160 10.75 1.61 4.93
C SER A 160 12.25 1.78 5.09
N ARG A 161 12.67 2.80 5.85
CA ARG A 161 14.07 3.10 6.19
C ARG A 161 14.99 3.31 4.97
N THR A 162 14.39 3.49 3.80
CA THR A 162 15.11 3.74 2.55
C THR A 162 15.59 5.17 2.50
N VAL A 163 16.81 5.36 2.04
CA VAL A 163 17.44 6.67 1.87
C VAL A 163 17.54 7.01 0.39
N ILE A 164 16.80 8.01 -0.03
CA ILE A 164 16.89 8.61 -1.36
C ILE A 164 17.79 9.83 -1.25
N GLU A 165 19.01 9.77 -1.79
CA GLU A 165 19.96 10.88 -1.69
C GLU A 165 19.55 12.09 -2.56
N ALA A 166 20.35 13.16 -2.49
CA ALA A 166 20.05 14.43 -3.14
C ALA A 166 19.97 14.31 -4.68
N GLY A 167 18.97 14.96 -5.28
CA GLY A 167 18.80 15.04 -6.73
C GLY A 167 18.43 13.72 -7.42
N VAL A 168 18.04 12.70 -6.68
CA VAL A 168 17.52 11.44 -7.23
C VAL A 168 16.16 11.65 -7.88
N SER A 169 15.90 10.99 -9.00
CA SER A 169 14.60 10.95 -9.65
C SER A 169 14.05 9.51 -9.63
N VAL A 170 12.85 9.31 -9.08
CA VAL A 170 12.16 8.02 -9.05
C VAL A 170 10.80 8.14 -9.70
N GLY A 171 10.50 7.24 -10.62
CA GLY A 171 9.24 7.21 -11.34
C GLY A 171 9.21 8.19 -12.49
N CYS A 172 8.03 8.61 -12.90
CA CYS A 172 7.87 9.55 -14.01
C CYS A 172 6.57 10.34 -13.92
N ALA A 173 6.64 11.56 -14.41
CA ALA A 173 5.49 12.46 -14.55
C ALA A 173 4.48 11.88 -15.56
N GLY A 174 3.50 11.24 -15.00
CA GLY A 174 2.20 10.85 -15.45
C GLY A 174 1.82 10.81 -16.93
N GLY A 175 2.11 9.70 -17.61
CA GLY A 175 1.24 9.23 -18.67
C GLY A 175 0.21 8.23 -18.10
N ALA A 176 -0.96 8.12 -18.71
CA ALA A 176 -2.01 7.18 -18.28
C ALA A 176 -1.55 5.69 -18.27
N ASN A 177 -0.45 5.38 -18.92
CA ASN A 177 0.14 4.04 -19.04
C ASN A 177 1.44 3.83 -18.25
N ASP A 178 1.87 4.82 -17.46
CA ASP A 178 3.10 4.71 -16.70
C ASP A 178 2.83 3.96 -15.39
N GLY A 179 3.44 2.76 -15.22
CA GLY A 179 3.29 1.95 -14.01
C GLY A 179 4.03 2.56 -12.82
N VAL A 180 3.78 2.01 -11.65
CA VAL A 180 4.37 2.45 -10.38
C VAL A 180 5.84 2.02 -10.31
N ALA A 181 6.75 2.93 -9.94
CA ALA A 181 8.12 2.58 -9.59
C ALA A 181 8.19 2.12 -8.12
N VAL A 182 9.04 1.16 -7.83
CA VAL A 182 9.18 0.62 -6.46
C VAL A 182 10.65 0.63 -6.06
N VAL A 183 10.92 1.15 -4.87
CA VAL A 183 12.19 0.97 -4.16
C VAL A 183 11.89 0.24 -2.87
N GLY A 184 12.53 -0.89 -2.65
CA GLY A 184 12.32 -1.74 -1.47
C GLY A 184 12.81 -1.11 -0.15
N ASP A 185 12.70 -1.89 0.92
CA ASP A 185 13.10 -1.46 2.26
C ASP A 185 14.64 -1.44 2.42
N ASP A 186 15.12 -0.61 3.35
CA ASP A 186 16.54 -0.56 3.78
C ASP A 186 17.55 -0.28 2.66
N ILE A 187 17.13 0.39 1.58
CA ILE A 187 17.96 0.69 0.41
C ILE A 187 18.49 2.12 0.47
N VAL A 188 19.72 2.31 0.03
CA VAL A 188 20.31 3.64 -0.21
C VAL A 188 20.44 3.86 -1.72
N ILE A 189 19.72 4.85 -2.25
CA ILE A 189 19.82 5.26 -3.65
C ILE A 189 20.79 6.45 -3.74
N PRO A 190 21.94 6.29 -4.40
CA PRO A 190 22.97 7.33 -4.48
C PRO A 190 22.50 8.58 -5.23
N ALA A 191 23.06 9.72 -4.85
CA ALA A 191 22.75 11.03 -5.42
C ALA A 191 22.79 11.05 -6.95
N GLY A 192 21.82 11.76 -7.57
CA GLY A 192 21.72 11.93 -8.99
C GLY A 192 21.27 10.68 -9.78
N THR A 193 20.94 9.59 -9.10
CA THR A 193 20.39 8.37 -9.74
C THR A 193 19.00 8.63 -10.32
N THR A 194 18.71 8.00 -11.45
CA THR A 194 17.37 7.99 -12.05
C THR A 194 16.82 6.57 -12.09
N ILE A 195 15.65 6.37 -11.48
CA ILE A 195 14.89 5.12 -11.47
C ILE A 195 13.63 5.35 -12.29
N PRO A 196 13.50 4.69 -13.47
CA PRO A 196 12.34 4.92 -14.36
C PRO A 196 11.05 4.32 -13.81
N CYS A 197 9.93 4.65 -14.46
CA CYS A 197 8.63 4.02 -14.19
C CYS A 197 8.72 2.50 -14.28
N ARG A 198 7.91 1.79 -13.51
CA ARG A 198 7.84 0.33 -13.44
C ARG A 198 9.13 -0.36 -13.00
N ALA A 199 10.18 0.38 -12.75
CA ALA A 199 11.37 -0.24 -12.19
C ALA A 199 11.11 -0.72 -10.76
N MET A 200 11.67 -1.86 -10.43
CA MET A 200 11.69 -2.41 -9.08
C MET A 200 13.14 -2.53 -8.64
N VAL A 201 13.49 -1.86 -7.54
CA VAL A 201 14.81 -1.91 -6.93
C VAL A 201 14.68 -2.68 -5.63
N GLU A 202 15.32 -3.83 -5.57
CA GLU A 202 15.36 -4.71 -4.41
C GLU A 202 16.80 -4.75 -3.84
N SER A 203 16.93 -5.09 -2.55
CA SER A 203 18.22 -5.20 -1.84
C SER A 203 19.06 -6.38 -2.34
#